data_b78a51304c8d0cf0f1ec0e46eb9b9ac2
#
_entry.id   b78a51304c8d0cf0f1ec0e46eb9b9ac2
#
_cell.length_a   1.000
_cell.length_b   1.000
_cell.length_c   1.000
_cell.angle_alpha   90.00
_cell.angle_beta   90.00
_cell.angle_gamma   90.00
#
_symmetry.space_group_name_H-M   'P 1'
#
loop_
_entity.id
_entity.type
_entity.pdbx_description
1 polymer ?
#
loop_
_entity_poly.entity_id
_entity_poly.type
_entity_poly.pdbx_seq_one_letter_code
_entity_poly.pdbx_strand_id
1 'polypeptide(L)'
;MRYFQLKQDLKDLYAFIQENGIDGCEDTLDSVLEDLQDKVKFYFEVRQSAIEKIDFYKKIIEKYTELIHKEKRSLEYAESRLLDVNETFGEIEIKDD
;
A
#
# COMPACT_ATOMS: atom_id res chain seq x y z
N MET A 1 -21.61 -29.58 -12.11
CA MET A 1 -20.91 -29.35 -11.29
C MET A 1 -20.82 -28.19 -10.35
N ARG A 2 -21.45 -28.43 -9.27
CA ARG A 2 -21.55 -27.49 -8.18
C ARG A 2 -20.19 -27.04 -7.68
N TYR A 3 -19.22 -27.91 -7.62
CA TYR A 3 -17.88 -27.62 -7.14
C TYR A 3 -17.13 -26.61 -8.04
N PHE A 4 -17.24 -26.77 -9.35
CA PHE A 4 -16.57 -25.86 -10.28
C PHE A 4 -17.19 -24.47 -10.29
N GLN A 5 -18.50 -24.39 -10.21
CA GLN A 5 -19.21 -23.12 -10.11
C GLN A 5 -18.84 -22.37 -8.81
N LEU A 6 -18.85 -23.10 -7.71
CA LEU A 6 -18.49 -22.54 -6.41
C LEU A 6 -17.05 -22.02 -6.42
N LYS A 7 -16.15 -22.77 -7.01
CA LYS A 7 -14.75 -22.36 -7.12
C LYS A 7 -14.58 -21.11 -7.96
N GLN A 8 -15.31 -20.97 -9.05
CA GLN A 8 -15.27 -19.78 -9.91
C GLN A 8 -15.89 -18.58 -9.20
N ASP A 9 -17.04 -18.77 -8.56
CA ASP A 9 -17.70 -17.72 -7.79
C ASP A 9 -16.81 -17.22 -6.65
N LEU A 10 -16.10 -18.12 -5.99
CA LEU A 10 -15.14 -17.75 -4.94
C LEU A 10 -13.96 -16.95 -5.49
N LYS A 11 -13.46 -17.32 -6.66
CA LYS A 11 -12.38 -16.57 -7.31
C LYS A 11 -12.83 -15.17 -7.69
N ASP A 12 -14.02 -15.04 -8.25
CA ASP A 12 -14.57 -13.75 -8.64
C ASP A 12 -14.82 -12.87 -7.42
N LEU A 13 -15.36 -13.44 -6.36
CA LEU A 13 -15.59 -12.74 -5.10
C LEU A 13 -14.28 -12.34 -4.45
N TYR A 14 -13.29 -13.21 -4.46
CA TYR A 14 -11.97 -12.93 -3.93
C TYR A 14 -11.32 -11.76 -4.67
N ALA A 15 -11.39 -11.77 -6.00
CA ALA A 15 -10.86 -10.68 -6.82
C ALA A 15 -11.57 -9.36 -6.52
N PHE A 16 -12.90 -9.38 -6.35
CA PHE A 16 -13.67 -8.20 -5.98
C PHE A 16 -13.22 -7.64 -4.62
N ILE A 17 -13.03 -8.51 -3.63
CA ILE A 17 -12.58 -8.11 -2.30
C ILE A 17 -11.17 -7.50 -2.35
N GLN A 18 -10.27 -8.03 -3.19
CA GLN A 18 -8.94 -7.49 -3.36
C GLN A 18 -8.94 -6.06 -3.89
N GLU A 19 -9.89 -5.73 -4.74
CA GLU A 19 -10.00 -4.37 -5.30
C GLU A 19 -10.79 -3.41 -4.41
N ASN A 20 -11.85 -3.89 -3.79
CA ASN A 20 -12.85 -3.03 -3.13
C ASN A 20 -12.92 -3.18 -1.62
N GLY A 21 -12.27 -4.18 -1.05
CA GLY A 21 -12.38 -4.53 0.35
C GLY A 21 -13.54 -5.46 0.62
N ILE A 22 -13.61 -5.98 1.84
CA ILE A 22 -14.58 -7.00 2.24
C ILE A 22 -15.93 -6.41 2.68
N ASP A 23 -15.97 -5.13 3.02
CA ASP A 23 -17.17 -4.49 3.52
C ASP A 23 -18.32 -4.56 2.50
N GLY A 24 -19.48 -4.96 2.95
CA GLY A 24 -20.66 -5.07 2.09
C GLY A 24 -20.78 -6.38 1.33
N CYS A 25 -19.85 -7.31 1.51
CA CYS A 25 -19.85 -8.60 0.83
C CYS A 25 -20.49 -9.72 1.65
N GLU A 26 -20.98 -9.43 2.83
CA GLU A 26 -21.49 -10.44 3.78
C GLU A 26 -22.62 -11.28 3.20
N ASP A 27 -23.62 -10.64 2.61
CA ASP A 27 -24.75 -11.35 2.01
C ASP A 27 -24.33 -12.22 0.85
N THR A 28 -23.41 -11.72 0.04
CA THR A 28 -22.86 -12.47 -1.10
C THR A 28 -22.03 -13.65 -0.61
N LEU A 29 -21.22 -13.45 0.44
CA LEU A 29 -20.45 -14.53 1.06
C LEU A 29 -21.37 -15.61 1.62
N ASP A 30 -22.43 -15.22 2.32
CA ASP A 30 -23.42 -16.17 2.86
C ASP A 30 -24.13 -16.96 1.76
N SER A 31 -24.39 -16.33 0.64
CA SER A 31 -25.01 -16.96 -0.52
C SER A 31 -24.06 -17.96 -1.21
N VAL A 32 -22.80 -17.63 -1.32
CA VAL A 32 -21.79 -18.46 -1.99
C VAL A 32 -21.23 -19.56 -1.08
N LEU A 33 -21.06 -19.23 0.20
CA LEU A 33 -20.45 -20.13 1.19
C LEU A 33 -21.49 -20.61 2.19
N GLU A 34 -22.21 -21.65 1.82
CA GLU A 34 -23.23 -22.27 2.70
C GLU A 34 -22.59 -23.07 3.82
N ASP A 35 -21.41 -23.68 3.56
CA ASP A 35 -20.69 -24.48 4.53
C ASP A 35 -19.85 -23.60 5.44
N LEU A 36 -19.99 -23.80 6.74
CA LEU A 36 -19.23 -23.07 7.76
C LEU A 36 -17.71 -23.28 7.59
N GLN A 37 -17.30 -24.48 7.25
CA GLN A 37 -15.87 -24.77 7.05
C GLN A 37 -15.30 -23.99 5.88
N ASP A 38 -16.05 -23.86 4.79
CA ASP A 38 -15.64 -23.07 3.63
C ASP A 38 -15.56 -21.59 3.96
N LYS A 39 -16.49 -21.09 4.76
CA LYS A 39 -16.46 -19.70 5.24
C LYS A 39 -15.22 -19.43 6.07
N VAL A 40 -14.91 -20.30 7.02
CA VAL A 40 -13.73 -20.17 7.88
C VAL A 40 -12.46 -20.18 7.04
N LYS A 41 -12.35 -21.11 6.11
CA LYS A 41 -11.22 -21.21 5.21
C LYS A 41 -11.03 -19.94 4.37
N PHE A 42 -12.12 -19.44 3.82
CA PHE A 42 -12.11 -18.24 2.99
C PHE A 42 -11.64 -17.03 3.79
N TYR A 43 -12.17 -16.84 5.00
CA TYR A 43 -11.78 -15.71 5.85
C TYR A 43 -10.32 -15.80 6.28
N PHE A 44 -9.80 -17.01 6.54
CA PHE A 44 -8.38 -17.17 6.83
C PHE A 44 -7.51 -16.78 5.64
N GLU A 45 -7.91 -17.13 4.43
CA GLU A 45 -7.18 -16.75 3.23
C GLU A 45 -7.18 -15.24 3.02
N VAL A 46 -8.33 -14.61 3.18
CA VAL A 46 -8.44 -13.14 3.10
C VAL A 46 -7.56 -12.46 4.14
N ARG A 47 -7.62 -12.96 5.38
CA ARG A 47 -6.79 -12.46 6.48
C ARG A 47 -5.30 -12.58 6.17
N GLN A 48 -4.87 -13.73 5.72
CA GLN A 48 -3.46 -13.97 5.40
C GLN A 48 -2.98 -13.07 4.27
N SER A 49 -3.78 -12.93 3.23
CA SER A 49 -3.49 -12.04 2.12
C SER A 49 -3.37 -10.59 2.57
N ALA A 50 -4.28 -10.15 3.44
CA ALA A 50 -4.25 -8.79 3.98
C ALA A 50 -2.98 -8.53 4.80
N ILE A 51 -2.60 -9.49 5.65
CA ILE A 51 -1.38 -9.38 6.45
C ILE A 51 -0.14 -9.22 5.55
N GLU A 52 -0.05 -10.05 4.53
CA GLU A 52 1.07 -10.02 3.58
C GLU A 52 1.14 -8.69 2.82
N LYS A 53 -0.01 -8.18 2.39
CA LYS A 53 -0.08 -6.89 1.68
C LYS A 53 0.27 -5.72 2.58
N ILE A 54 -0.20 -5.74 3.83
CA ILE A 54 0.14 -4.70 4.80
C ILE A 54 1.65 -4.66 5.01
N ASP A 55 2.28 -5.81 5.20
CA ASP A 55 3.72 -5.90 5.36
C ASP A 55 4.46 -5.36 4.13
N PHE A 56 4.01 -5.74 2.95
CA PHE A 56 4.57 -5.28 1.69
C PHE A 56 4.47 -3.75 1.56
N TYR A 57 3.30 -3.20 1.84
CA TYR A 57 3.11 -1.74 1.75
C TYR A 57 3.91 -0.98 2.80
N LYS A 58 4.05 -1.53 4.01
CA LYS A 58 4.90 -0.92 5.04
C LYS A 58 6.36 -0.82 4.58
N LYS A 59 6.86 -1.86 3.92
CA LYS A 59 8.22 -1.84 3.37
C LYS A 59 8.38 -0.78 2.28
N ILE A 60 7.37 -0.59 1.43
CA ILE A 60 7.37 0.46 0.43
C ILE A 60 7.39 1.84 1.09
N ILE A 61 6.58 2.05 2.11
CA ILE A 61 6.54 3.30 2.87
C ILE A 61 7.90 3.60 3.51
N GLU A 62 8.54 2.60 4.12
CA GLU A 62 9.88 2.74 4.70
C GLU A 62 10.90 3.17 3.66
N LYS A 63 10.87 2.53 2.49
CA LYS A 63 11.76 2.85 1.39
C LYS A 63 11.60 4.31 0.94
N TYR A 64 10.37 4.75 0.73
CA TYR A 64 10.12 6.12 0.31
C TYR A 64 10.42 7.13 1.41
N THR A 65 10.19 6.77 2.66
CA THR A 65 10.56 7.59 3.80
C THR A 65 12.08 7.82 3.84
N GLU A 66 12.87 6.78 3.63
CA GLU A 66 14.33 6.89 3.55
C GLU A 66 14.77 7.78 2.38
N LEU A 67 14.12 7.64 1.23
CA LEU A 67 14.41 8.47 0.07
C LEU A 67 14.11 9.95 0.34
N ILE A 68 13.00 10.23 1.02
CA ILE A 68 12.65 11.59 1.43
C ILE A 68 13.69 12.17 2.36
N HIS A 69 14.13 11.40 3.37
CA HIS A 69 15.19 11.82 4.29
C HIS A 69 16.49 12.12 3.57
N LYS A 70 16.84 11.30 2.61
CA LYS A 70 18.03 11.50 1.79
C LYS A 70 17.94 12.82 1.02
N GLU A 71 16.80 13.10 0.40
CA GLU A 71 16.62 14.34 -0.36
C GLU A 71 16.60 15.57 0.56
N LYS A 72 16.00 15.45 1.73
CA LYS A 72 16.02 16.52 2.73
C LYS A 72 17.45 16.87 3.16
N ARG A 73 18.29 15.86 3.40
CA ARG A 73 19.70 16.09 3.72
C ARG A 73 20.44 16.79 2.60
N SER A 74 20.16 16.39 1.36
CA SER A 74 20.75 17.04 0.18
C SER A 74 20.32 18.50 0.08
N LEU A 75 19.05 18.76 0.31
CA LEU A 75 18.50 20.13 0.33
C LEU A 75 19.18 20.99 1.39
N GLU A 76 19.25 20.50 2.62
CA GLU A 76 19.89 21.20 3.73
C GLU A 76 21.36 21.51 3.45
N TYR A 77 22.08 20.55 2.90
CA TYR A 77 23.47 20.72 2.53
C TYR A 77 23.62 21.80 1.45
N ALA A 78 22.80 21.74 0.40
CA ALA A 78 22.84 22.72 -0.68
C ALA A 78 22.52 24.14 -0.17
N GLU A 79 21.50 24.26 0.66
CA GLU A 79 21.13 25.55 1.26
C GLU A 79 22.25 26.11 2.12
N SER A 80 22.87 25.26 2.94
CA SER A 80 24.01 25.63 3.77
C SER A 80 25.19 26.13 2.93
N ARG A 81 25.49 25.44 1.84
CA ARG A 81 26.58 25.85 0.95
C ARG A 81 26.27 27.14 0.20
N LEU A 82 25.03 27.35 -0.17
CA LEU A 82 24.58 28.59 -0.80
C LEU A 82 24.73 29.77 0.16
N LEU A 83 24.40 29.58 1.44
CA LEU A 83 24.62 30.61 2.47
C LEU A 83 26.09 30.92 2.62
N ASP A 84 26.96 29.93 2.69
CA ASP A 84 28.42 30.13 2.78
C ASP A 84 28.95 30.93 1.61
N VAL A 85 28.53 30.61 0.41
CA VAL A 85 28.93 31.32 -0.80
C VAL A 85 28.43 32.74 -0.77
N ASN A 86 27.19 32.96 -0.36
CA ASN A 86 26.61 34.30 -0.24
C ASN A 86 27.36 35.16 0.78
N GLU A 87 27.70 34.60 1.93
CA GLU A 87 28.46 35.31 2.97
C GLU A 87 29.87 35.64 2.51
N THR A 88 30.51 34.73 1.77
CA THR A 88 31.90 34.91 1.32
C THR A 88 32.00 35.88 0.15
N PHE A 89 31.09 35.84 -0.79
CA PHE A 89 31.19 36.58 -2.04
C PHE A 89 30.20 37.75 -2.15
N GLY A 90 29.39 38.01 -1.11
CA GLY A 90 28.36 39.03 -1.12
C GLY A 90 27.03 38.49 -1.69
N GLU A 91 26.16 39.41 -2.06
CA GLU A 91 24.84 39.05 -2.53
C GLU A 91 24.88 38.20 -3.78
N ILE A 92 24.31 37.01 -3.66
CA ILE A 92 24.02 36.12 -4.81
C ILE A 92 22.52 36.02 -4.92
N GLU A 93 22.00 36.35 -6.11
CA GLU A 93 20.59 36.26 -6.38
C GLU A 93 20.23 34.82 -6.60
N ILE A 94 19.48 34.21 -5.66
CA ILE A 94 18.96 32.86 -5.80
C ILE A 94 17.61 32.96 -6.48
N LYS A 95 17.52 32.41 -7.69
CA LYS A 95 16.26 32.39 -8.43
C LYS A 95 15.54 31.09 -8.18
N ASP A 96 14.33 31.20 -7.64
CA ASP A 96 13.40 30.09 -7.59
C ASP A 96 12.65 30.05 -8.90
N ASP A 97 12.72 28.93 -9.56
CA ASP A 97 11.95 28.67 -10.78
C ASP A 97 10.57 28.15 -10.46
#